data_c38f006106bfaa421acd10ab79d84b3d
#
_entry.id   c38f006106bfaa421acd10ab79d84b3d
#
_cell.length_a   1.000
_cell.length_b   1.000
_cell.length_c   1.000
_cell.angle_alpha   90.00
_cell.angle_beta   90.00
_cell.angle_gamma   90.00
#
_symmetry.space_group_name_H-M   'P 1'
#
loop_
_entity.id
_entity.type
_entity.pdbx_description
1 polymer ?
#
loop_
_entity_poly.entity_id
_entity_poly.type
_entity_poly.pdbx_seq_one_letter_code
_entity_poly.pdbx_strand_id
1 'polypeptide(L)'
;MKKRFLAFWVCMAVLLTSFTGCYSAQKDGPSMPSSSQTVQSGSGSGAEEPVEIKTYPLPEENVQADRIYAPSPSTGGFWTFAVFNASSIQAYDPVTRTSYIPCYQAGCKHNDESCTAYFGKEITALAEYRGNFYAMICYNDDTASALVTRPVSGGPLEVLARWEPENENEVRRCGLYGLSFGKAYLTVARETFAMEDGQMETADEEYSKCSLDLETGEIVEYMADEDGYLPYMHGVWGDVAVFQDWYADRPDGTPVKRDGSEDYNFRLYSKNLRTGEEKTIVDVTENFIWTADPHVSWGQYTVYQVDRSVYIYDMETQTSKKLFTHDQDWQNYNYWIMDGHVTVIGGAEDTCRAWAIDIMDGSVVELATHEGISIAFSAHYECGDYFIGLLAGSRDSNNYYISKEDYYHSNFDGVFH
;
A
#
# COMPACT_ATOMS: atom_id res chain seq x y z
N MET A 1 19.83 -20.80 13.97
CA MET A 1 18.43 -20.76 14.38
C MET A 1 17.98 -19.43 14.98
N LYS A 2 18.74 -18.73 15.85
CA LYS A 2 18.34 -17.40 16.40
C LYS A 2 18.25 -16.23 15.39
N LYS A 3 18.66 -16.39 14.13
CA LYS A 3 18.70 -15.31 13.12
C LYS A 3 17.45 -15.21 12.23
N ARG A 4 16.60 -16.24 12.15
CA ARG A 4 15.41 -16.26 11.27
C ARG A 4 14.24 -15.44 11.82
N PHE A 5 14.08 -15.35 13.13
CA PHE A 5 13.09 -14.51 13.80
C PHE A 5 13.24 -13.00 13.50
N LEU A 6 14.46 -12.58 13.11
CA LEU A 6 14.74 -11.17 12.82
C LEU A 6 14.22 -10.76 11.42
N ALA A 7 14.15 -11.67 10.45
CA ALA A 7 13.79 -11.33 9.07
C ALA A 7 12.29 -11.04 8.92
N PHE A 8 11.42 -11.82 9.57
CA PHE A 8 9.97 -11.59 9.51
C PHE A 8 9.56 -10.31 10.26
N TRP A 9 10.15 -10.07 11.44
CA TRP A 9 9.97 -8.81 12.17
C TRP A 9 10.61 -7.62 11.43
N VAL A 10 11.66 -7.84 10.66
CA VAL A 10 12.26 -6.78 9.83
C VAL A 10 11.35 -6.43 8.65
N CYS A 11 10.71 -7.39 7.97
CA CYS A 11 9.71 -7.07 6.95
C CYS A 11 8.47 -6.40 7.52
N MET A 12 7.96 -6.85 8.69
CA MET A 12 6.88 -6.16 9.39
C MET A 12 7.34 -4.84 10.03
N ALA A 13 8.56 -4.78 10.57
CA ALA A 13 9.14 -3.57 11.14
C ALA A 13 9.56 -2.56 10.07
N VAL A 14 9.99 -2.99 8.88
CA VAL A 14 10.25 -2.10 7.75
C VAL A 14 8.95 -1.47 7.25
N LEU A 15 7.83 -2.18 7.26
CA LEU A 15 6.51 -1.59 7.01
C LEU A 15 6.07 -0.60 8.10
N LEU A 16 6.57 -0.73 9.34
CA LEU A 16 6.28 0.18 10.46
C LEU A 16 7.36 1.26 10.66
N THR A 17 8.59 1.06 10.17
CA THR A 17 9.71 1.99 10.35
C THR A 17 10.02 2.86 9.14
N SER A 18 9.40 2.61 7.98
CA SER A 18 9.47 3.51 6.83
C SER A 18 8.94 4.91 7.15
N PHE A 19 8.23 5.06 8.28
CA PHE A 19 7.71 6.34 8.78
C PHE A 19 8.61 7.04 9.81
N THR A 20 9.74 6.45 10.21
CA THR A 20 10.69 7.07 11.16
C THR A 20 11.99 7.52 10.50
N GLY A 21 11.92 7.97 9.27
CA GLY A 21 13.03 8.70 8.64
C GLY A 21 13.32 9.98 9.44
N CYS A 22 14.41 9.97 10.19
CA CYS A 22 15.06 11.12 10.83
C CYS A 22 14.28 11.84 11.94
N TYR A 23 14.10 11.18 13.09
CA TYR A 23 13.91 11.91 14.35
C TYR A 23 15.14 11.74 15.24
N SER A 24 16.08 12.67 15.17
CA SER A 24 17.02 12.93 16.26
C SER A 24 16.32 13.82 17.27
N ALA A 25 16.11 13.31 18.47
CA ALA A 25 15.56 14.05 19.59
C ALA A 25 16.50 15.21 19.95
N GLN A 26 16.07 16.44 19.71
CA GLN A 26 16.68 17.63 20.27
C GLN A 26 15.77 18.22 21.34
N LYS A 27 16.35 18.40 22.51
CA LYS A 27 15.72 18.90 23.74
C LYS A 27 15.50 20.42 23.66
N ASP A 28 14.33 20.82 24.18
CA ASP A 28 14.01 22.10 24.78
C ASP A 28 14.45 23.41 24.08
N GLY A 29 13.50 24.11 23.46
CA GLY A 29 13.60 25.50 23.06
C GLY A 29 12.24 26.22 23.04
N PRO A 30 12.18 27.52 23.28
CA PRO A 30 11.00 28.25 23.72
C PRO A 30 10.04 28.64 22.61
N SER A 31 8.78 28.86 23.01
CA SER A 31 7.60 29.33 22.28
C SER A 31 7.86 30.27 21.09
N MET A 32 7.30 29.93 19.94
CA MET A 32 7.30 30.77 18.74
C MET A 32 6.35 31.96 18.83
N PRO A 33 6.75 33.10 18.28
CA PRO A 33 5.82 34.15 17.87
C PRO A 33 5.28 33.86 16.46
N SER A 34 3.98 34.06 16.27
CA SER A 34 3.33 34.03 14.95
C SER A 34 3.91 35.13 14.05
N SER A 35 4.59 34.76 12.98
CA SER A 35 4.91 35.67 11.90
C SER A 35 4.49 35.04 10.58
N SER A 36 3.46 35.62 9.97
CA SER A 36 3.13 35.46 8.58
C SER A 36 4.32 35.90 7.72
N GLN A 37 5.08 34.99 7.19
CA GLN A 37 6.02 35.27 6.10
C GLN A 37 5.37 34.94 4.77
N THR A 38 5.02 35.96 4.04
CA THR A 38 4.69 35.92 2.63
C THR A 38 5.92 35.42 1.86
N VAL A 39 5.85 34.23 1.29
CA VAL A 39 6.87 33.75 0.37
C VAL A 39 6.78 34.62 -0.89
N GLN A 40 7.76 35.44 -1.11
CA GLN A 40 7.94 36.15 -2.38
C GLN A 40 8.45 35.17 -3.42
N SER A 41 7.57 34.76 -4.32
CA SER A 41 7.93 34.09 -5.58
C SER A 41 8.81 35.05 -6.41
N GLY A 42 9.98 34.57 -6.79
CA GLY A 42 10.89 35.32 -7.67
C GLY A 42 10.22 35.61 -9.02
N SER A 43 10.19 36.86 -9.38
CA SER A 43 9.61 37.39 -10.62
C SER A 43 10.44 37.01 -11.84
N GLY A 44 10.06 35.89 -12.50
CA GLY A 44 10.34 35.65 -13.91
C GLY A 44 9.11 36.11 -14.71
N SER A 45 9.22 37.14 -15.50
CA SER A 45 8.12 37.66 -16.31
C SER A 45 7.91 36.85 -17.58
N GLY A 46 7.17 35.81 -17.47
CA GLY A 46 6.41 35.13 -18.50
C GLY A 46 5.22 34.56 -17.76
N ALA A 47 4.02 35.05 -18.03
CA ALA A 47 2.83 34.42 -17.49
C ALA A 47 2.71 33.05 -18.16
N GLU A 48 3.27 32.02 -17.55
CA GLU A 48 2.91 30.64 -17.86
C GLU A 48 1.44 30.50 -17.46
N GLU A 49 0.61 30.05 -18.39
CA GLU A 49 -0.77 29.70 -18.07
C GLU A 49 -0.71 28.68 -16.91
N PRO A 50 -1.56 28.81 -15.89
CA PRO A 50 -1.59 27.85 -14.78
C PRO A 50 -1.82 26.46 -15.36
N VAL A 51 -0.95 25.51 -15.03
CA VAL A 51 -1.08 24.11 -15.43
C VAL A 51 -2.39 23.61 -14.86
N GLU A 52 -3.33 23.22 -15.72
CA GLU A 52 -4.58 22.60 -15.30
C GLU A 52 -4.26 21.23 -14.71
N ILE A 53 -4.47 21.07 -13.42
CA ILE A 53 -4.24 19.82 -12.72
C ILE A 53 -5.48 18.97 -12.85
N LYS A 54 -5.31 17.78 -13.41
CA LYS A 54 -6.37 16.78 -13.55
C LYS A 54 -6.41 15.90 -12.32
N THR A 55 -7.59 15.45 -11.95
CA THR A 55 -7.81 14.40 -10.94
C THR A 55 -8.50 13.22 -11.61
N TYR A 56 -8.27 12.04 -11.07
CA TYR A 56 -8.76 10.80 -11.67
C TYR A 56 -9.59 10.01 -10.66
N PRO A 57 -10.68 9.35 -11.10
CA PRO A 57 -11.44 8.48 -10.22
C PRO A 57 -10.60 7.25 -9.84
N LEU A 58 -10.88 6.69 -8.67
CA LEU A 58 -10.31 5.40 -8.27
C LEU A 58 -10.61 4.33 -9.33
N PRO A 59 -9.63 3.46 -9.65
CA PRO A 59 -9.85 2.37 -10.59
C PRO A 59 -10.89 1.37 -10.07
N GLU A 60 -11.97 1.14 -10.84
CA GLU A 60 -13.06 0.25 -10.41
C GLU A 60 -12.68 -1.23 -10.45
N GLU A 61 -11.82 -1.62 -11.39
CA GLU A 61 -11.46 -3.03 -11.63
C GLU A 61 -10.17 -3.48 -10.94
N ASN A 62 -9.54 -2.59 -10.17
CA ASN A 62 -8.39 -2.93 -9.35
C ASN A 62 -8.44 -2.17 -8.03
N VAL A 63 -8.76 -2.87 -6.96
CA VAL A 63 -8.85 -2.31 -5.61
C VAL A 63 -7.83 -3.01 -4.73
N GLN A 64 -6.89 -2.25 -4.20
CA GLN A 64 -5.97 -2.76 -3.16
C GLN A 64 -6.72 -2.90 -1.84
N ALA A 65 -6.49 -3.99 -1.13
CA ALA A 65 -6.97 -4.14 0.23
C ALA A 65 -6.04 -3.41 1.19
N ASP A 66 -6.62 -2.74 2.14
CA ASP A 66 -5.88 -2.01 3.16
C ASP A 66 -6.13 -2.58 4.56
N ARG A 67 -5.20 -2.32 5.47
CA ARG A 67 -5.24 -2.79 6.85
C ARG A 67 -5.87 -1.80 7.81
N ILE A 68 -6.05 -0.55 7.40
CA ILE A 68 -6.54 0.53 8.27
C ILE A 68 -7.61 1.36 7.57
N TYR A 69 -7.36 1.79 6.34
CA TYR A 69 -8.20 2.69 5.58
C TYR A 69 -8.46 2.13 4.17
N ALA A 70 -9.66 1.65 3.92
CA ALA A 70 -10.05 1.19 2.59
C ALA A 70 -10.84 2.30 1.88
N PRO A 71 -10.43 2.76 0.69
CA PRO A 71 -11.20 3.70 -0.11
C PRO A 71 -12.64 3.22 -0.32
N SER A 72 -13.60 4.13 -0.30
CA SER A 72 -15.01 3.82 -0.48
C SER A 72 -15.56 4.46 -1.75
N PRO A 73 -15.61 3.73 -2.88
CA PRO A 73 -16.23 4.20 -4.11
C PRO A 73 -17.71 4.58 -3.93
N SER A 74 -18.42 3.91 -3.02
CA SER A 74 -19.85 4.13 -2.81
C SER A 74 -20.16 5.41 -2.04
N THR A 75 -19.26 5.89 -1.17
CA THR A 75 -19.50 7.08 -0.35
C THR A 75 -18.62 8.26 -0.73
N GLY A 76 -17.56 8.06 -1.53
CA GLY A 76 -16.52 9.05 -1.78
C GLY A 76 -15.63 9.34 -0.57
N GLY A 77 -15.78 8.57 0.49
CA GLY A 77 -15.00 8.62 1.72
C GLY A 77 -14.10 7.40 1.86
N PHE A 78 -13.94 6.92 3.06
CA PHE A 78 -13.23 5.67 3.32
C PHE A 78 -13.87 4.87 4.45
N TRP A 79 -13.56 3.56 4.45
CA TRP A 79 -13.89 2.64 5.51
C TRP A 79 -12.69 2.50 6.44
N THR A 80 -12.92 2.57 7.72
CA THR A 80 -11.90 2.35 8.75
C THR A 80 -12.33 1.24 9.70
N PHE A 81 -11.35 0.56 10.26
CA PHE A 81 -11.54 -0.40 11.33
C PHE A 81 -10.33 -0.33 12.27
N ALA A 82 -10.50 -0.65 13.55
CA ALA A 82 -9.39 -0.57 14.48
C ALA A 82 -8.40 -1.73 14.25
N VAL A 83 -7.10 -1.45 14.36
CA VAL A 83 -6.01 -2.40 14.08
C VAL A 83 -5.97 -3.60 15.02
N PHE A 84 -6.61 -3.48 16.20
CA PHE A 84 -6.67 -4.56 17.19
C PHE A 84 -8.09 -4.74 17.70
N ASN A 85 -8.62 -5.96 17.60
CA ASN A 85 -9.97 -6.37 18.03
C ASN A 85 -11.12 -5.65 17.31
N ALA A 86 -10.94 -5.18 16.08
CA ALA A 86 -12.01 -4.57 15.33
C ALA A 86 -12.81 -5.62 14.58
N SER A 87 -13.98 -5.89 15.08
CA SER A 87 -14.99 -6.72 14.39
C SER A 87 -16.04 -5.88 13.64
N SER A 88 -15.87 -4.55 13.60
CA SER A 88 -16.83 -3.62 12.98
C SER A 88 -16.10 -2.59 12.15
N ILE A 89 -16.74 -2.19 11.05
CA ILE A 89 -16.30 -1.09 10.21
C ILE A 89 -16.99 0.21 10.57
N GLN A 90 -16.31 1.32 10.29
CA GLN A 90 -16.84 2.68 10.33
C GLN A 90 -16.64 3.33 8.98
N ALA A 91 -17.54 4.21 8.58
CA ALA A 91 -17.37 5.08 7.44
C ALA A 91 -16.90 6.46 7.91
N TYR A 92 -16.07 7.10 7.12
CA TYR A 92 -15.74 8.52 7.28
C TYR A 92 -16.03 9.26 5.98
N ASP A 93 -16.70 10.40 6.12
CA ASP A 93 -17.00 11.33 5.03
C ASP A 93 -16.13 12.59 5.20
N PRO A 94 -15.14 12.82 4.32
CA PRO A 94 -14.24 13.98 4.42
C PRO A 94 -14.95 15.30 4.12
N VAL A 95 -16.06 15.29 3.39
CA VAL A 95 -16.84 16.49 3.07
C VAL A 95 -17.55 17.02 4.31
N THR A 96 -18.26 16.14 5.00
CA THR A 96 -18.98 16.47 6.24
C THR A 96 -18.12 16.38 7.49
N ARG A 97 -16.92 15.80 7.36
CA ARG A 97 -15.96 15.54 8.46
C ARG A 97 -16.58 14.72 9.59
N THR A 98 -17.39 13.73 9.23
CA THR A 98 -18.10 12.90 10.19
C THR A 98 -17.82 11.43 10.01
N SER A 99 -17.67 10.73 11.13
CA SER A 99 -17.61 9.27 11.17
C SER A 99 -18.97 8.72 11.57
N TYR A 100 -19.37 7.62 10.94
CA TYR A 100 -20.59 6.90 11.30
C TYR A 100 -20.43 5.40 11.11
N ILE A 101 -21.25 4.62 11.82
CA ILE A 101 -21.31 3.17 11.62
C ILE A 101 -22.35 2.89 10.54
N PRO A 102 -21.99 2.24 9.42
CA PRO A 102 -22.89 1.98 8.30
C PRO A 102 -23.85 0.83 8.64
N CYS A 103 -24.73 1.07 9.61
CA CYS A 103 -25.74 0.15 10.03
C CYS A 103 -27.13 0.78 9.91
N TYR A 104 -28.00 0.15 9.15
CA TYR A 104 -29.36 0.63 8.88
C TYR A 104 -30.42 0.10 9.85
N GLN A 105 -30.01 -0.67 10.87
CA GLN A 105 -30.95 -1.23 11.86
C GLN A 105 -31.18 -0.26 13.01
N ALA A 106 -32.45 0.13 13.22
CA ALA A 106 -32.81 0.98 14.34
C ALA A 106 -32.53 0.29 15.69
N GLY A 107 -31.81 0.98 16.59
CA GLY A 107 -31.47 0.47 17.90
C GLY A 107 -30.38 -0.59 17.94
N CYS A 108 -29.66 -0.80 16.84
CA CYS A 108 -28.52 -1.71 16.78
C CYS A 108 -27.42 -1.29 17.76
N LYS A 109 -26.83 -2.24 18.46
CA LYS A 109 -25.69 -2.02 19.35
C LYS A 109 -24.33 -2.19 18.67
N HIS A 110 -24.32 -2.59 17.42
CA HIS A 110 -23.14 -2.79 16.56
C HIS A 110 -22.12 -3.81 17.08
N ASN A 111 -22.56 -4.80 17.82
CA ASN A 111 -21.71 -5.79 18.49
C ASN A 111 -22.13 -7.25 18.25
N ASP A 112 -23.03 -7.50 17.32
CA ASP A 112 -23.47 -8.83 16.95
C ASP A 112 -23.79 -8.96 15.45
N GLU A 113 -24.01 -10.18 14.98
CA GLU A 113 -24.20 -10.53 13.57
C GLU A 113 -25.44 -9.89 12.93
N SER A 114 -26.38 -9.36 13.71
CA SER A 114 -27.51 -8.62 13.20
C SER A 114 -27.09 -7.27 12.62
N CYS A 115 -25.96 -6.73 13.04
CA CYS A 115 -25.41 -5.47 12.56
C CYS A 115 -24.75 -5.62 11.18
N THR A 116 -25.13 -4.77 10.23
CA THR A 116 -24.57 -4.79 8.88
C THR A 116 -23.11 -4.32 8.80
N ALA A 117 -22.63 -3.62 9.81
CA ALA A 117 -21.24 -3.19 9.93
C ALA A 117 -20.35 -4.16 10.74
N TYR A 118 -20.91 -5.24 11.31
CA TYR A 118 -20.22 -6.17 12.18
C TYR A 118 -19.79 -7.42 11.42
N PHE A 119 -18.53 -7.81 11.50
CA PHE A 119 -17.92 -8.95 10.81
C PHE A 119 -17.66 -10.15 11.73
N GLY A 120 -18.00 -10.04 13.01
CA GLY A 120 -17.93 -11.13 13.97
C GLY A 120 -16.56 -11.44 14.52
N LYS A 121 -15.51 -11.06 13.81
CA LYS A 121 -14.09 -11.36 14.12
C LYS A 121 -13.22 -10.18 13.75
N GLU A 122 -11.95 -10.25 14.15
CA GLU A 122 -10.95 -9.24 13.81
C GLU A 122 -10.74 -9.14 12.30
N ILE A 123 -10.89 -7.94 11.77
CA ILE A 123 -10.62 -7.61 10.37
C ILE A 123 -9.14 -7.28 10.24
N THR A 124 -8.44 -7.97 9.36
CA THR A 124 -7.01 -7.74 9.09
C THR A 124 -6.75 -7.06 7.75
N ALA A 125 -7.71 -7.10 6.84
CA ALA A 125 -7.71 -6.34 5.59
C ALA A 125 -9.14 -6.16 5.09
N LEU A 126 -9.41 -5.03 4.44
CA LEU A 126 -10.72 -4.66 3.91
C LEU A 126 -10.57 -4.02 2.53
N ALA A 127 -11.52 -4.32 1.65
CA ALA A 127 -11.71 -3.62 0.39
C ALA A 127 -13.20 -3.49 0.08
N GLU A 128 -13.59 -2.40 -0.58
CA GLU A 128 -14.90 -2.27 -1.23
C GLU A 128 -14.73 -2.50 -2.73
N TYR A 129 -15.44 -3.48 -3.27
CA TYR A 129 -15.34 -3.85 -4.68
C TYR A 129 -16.70 -4.24 -5.23
N ARG A 130 -17.11 -3.61 -6.34
CA ARG A 130 -18.39 -3.87 -7.01
C ARG A 130 -19.60 -3.91 -6.05
N GLY A 131 -19.65 -2.94 -5.11
CA GLY A 131 -20.74 -2.78 -4.17
C GLY A 131 -20.80 -3.80 -3.02
N ASN A 132 -19.73 -4.56 -2.82
CA ASN A 132 -19.56 -5.49 -1.71
C ASN A 132 -18.30 -5.16 -0.90
N PHE A 133 -18.36 -5.41 0.40
CA PHE A 133 -17.18 -5.54 1.22
C PHE A 133 -16.55 -6.91 1.04
N TYR A 134 -15.24 -6.93 0.96
CA TYR A 134 -14.41 -8.14 1.06
C TYR A 134 -13.45 -7.92 2.22
N ALA A 135 -13.55 -8.75 3.23
CA ALA A 135 -12.74 -8.64 4.43
C ALA A 135 -11.99 -9.93 4.71
N MET A 136 -10.72 -9.81 5.01
CA MET A 136 -9.97 -10.89 5.62
C MET A 136 -10.17 -10.81 7.13
N ILE A 137 -10.65 -11.88 7.75
CA ILE A 137 -10.87 -11.96 9.18
C ILE A 137 -10.03 -13.05 9.80
N CYS A 138 -9.53 -12.81 11.02
CA CYS A 138 -8.85 -13.80 11.85
C CYS A 138 -9.79 -14.39 12.91
N TYR A 139 -9.66 -15.68 13.19
CA TYR A 139 -10.44 -16.37 14.22
C TYR A 139 -9.60 -17.49 14.86
N ASN A 140 -10.17 -18.15 15.91
CA ASN A 140 -9.48 -19.19 16.67
C ASN A 140 -8.16 -18.70 17.28
N ASP A 141 -8.19 -17.53 17.96
CA ASP A 141 -7.01 -16.93 18.60
C ASP A 141 -5.85 -16.73 17.57
N ASP A 142 -6.19 -16.19 16.38
CA ASP A 142 -5.28 -15.88 15.28
C ASP A 142 -4.60 -17.09 14.61
N THR A 143 -5.12 -18.29 14.83
CA THR A 143 -4.57 -19.50 14.19
C THR A 143 -5.19 -19.80 12.82
N ALA A 144 -6.29 -19.13 12.48
CA ALA A 144 -7.02 -19.33 11.23
C ALA A 144 -7.51 -18.02 10.62
N SER A 145 -7.74 -18.03 9.31
CA SER A 145 -8.25 -16.88 8.55
C SER A 145 -9.42 -17.26 7.66
N ALA A 146 -10.28 -16.28 7.36
CA ALA A 146 -11.31 -16.44 6.33
C ALA A 146 -11.47 -15.17 5.49
N LEU A 147 -11.69 -15.35 4.20
CA LEU A 147 -12.19 -14.29 3.33
C LEU A 147 -13.71 -14.31 3.38
N VAL A 148 -14.29 -13.19 3.78
CA VAL A 148 -15.73 -13.00 3.89
C VAL A 148 -16.21 -11.85 3.01
N THR A 149 -17.47 -11.89 2.64
CA THR A 149 -18.10 -10.82 1.86
C THR A 149 -19.50 -10.50 2.37
N ARG A 150 -19.93 -9.27 2.13
CA ARG A 150 -21.32 -8.81 2.28
C ARG A 150 -21.57 -7.57 1.43
N PRO A 151 -22.83 -7.32 0.99
CA PRO A 151 -23.19 -6.08 0.31
C PRO A 151 -22.92 -4.84 1.19
N VAL A 152 -22.42 -3.76 0.60
CA VAL A 152 -22.25 -2.45 1.27
C VAL A 152 -23.58 -1.93 1.81
N SER A 153 -24.67 -2.16 1.07
CA SER A 153 -26.04 -1.81 1.49
C SER A 153 -26.59 -2.62 2.67
N GLY A 154 -25.79 -3.57 3.17
CA GLY A 154 -26.21 -4.50 4.22
C GLY A 154 -26.75 -5.82 3.66
N GLY A 155 -26.60 -6.88 4.42
CA GLY A 155 -26.98 -8.24 4.03
C GLY A 155 -26.28 -9.27 4.91
N PRO A 156 -26.51 -10.55 4.67
CA PRO A 156 -25.81 -11.61 5.40
C PRO A 156 -24.31 -11.53 5.12
N LEU A 157 -23.52 -11.93 6.11
CA LEU A 157 -22.10 -12.18 5.93
C LEU A 157 -21.92 -13.57 5.33
N GLU A 158 -21.23 -13.66 4.21
CA GLU A 158 -20.94 -14.90 3.51
C GLU A 158 -19.44 -15.22 3.60
N VAL A 159 -19.10 -16.47 3.83
CA VAL A 159 -17.73 -16.96 3.85
C VAL A 159 -17.41 -17.52 2.47
N LEU A 160 -16.43 -16.90 1.79
CA LEU A 160 -15.97 -17.34 0.47
C LEU A 160 -14.92 -18.45 0.58
N ALA A 161 -13.99 -18.32 1.51
CA ALA A 161 -12.94 -19.33 1.74
C ALA A 161 -12.46 -19.27 3.18
N ARG A 162 -11.90 -20.41 3.64
CA ARG A 162 -11.30 -20.56 4.98
C ARG A 162 -9.95 -21.23 4.87
N TRP A 163 -9.02 -20.76 5.70
CA TRP A 163 -7.71 -21.37 5.94
C TRP A 163 -7.64 -21.76 7.39
N GLU A 164 -7.88 -23.05 7.64
CA GLU A 164 -7.92 -23.63 8.99
C GLU A 164 -6.70 -24.52 9.21
N PRO A 165 -6.09 -24.50 10.42
CA PRO A 165 -5.00 -25.40 10.75
C PRO A 165 -5.46 -26.87 10.69
N GLU A 166 -4.59 -27.78 10.25
CA GLU A 166 -4.87 -29.20 10.23
C GLU A 166 -4.71 -29.89 11.60
N ASN A 167 -3.95 -29.23 12.48
CA ASN A 167 -3.71 -29.71 13.84
C ASN A 167 -3.36 -28.56 14.79
N GLU A 168 -3.25 -28.86 16.07
CA GLU A 168 -3.02 -27.86 17.15
C GLU A 168 -1.64 -27.16 17.10
N ASN A 169 -0.70 -27.72 16.36
CA ASN A 169 0.64 -27.17 16.21
C ASN A 169 0.81 -26.40 14.88
N GLU A 170 -0.28 -26.08 14.21
CA GLU A 170 -0.27 -25.38 12.94
C GLU A 170 -1.06 -24.07 13.05
N VAL A 171 -0.60 -23.06 12.32
CA VAL A 171 -1.30 -21.81 12.09
C VAL A 171 -1.42 -21.61 10.58
N ARG A 172 -2.61 -21.25 10.11
CA ARG A 172 -2.84 -20.85 8.72
C ARG A 172 -3.38 -19.43 8.67
N ARG A 173 -2.58 -18.55 8.16
CA ARG A 173 -2.95 -17.13 7.95
C ARG A 173 -3.07 -16.84 6.48
N CYS A 174 -4.01 -15.96 6.16
CA CYS A 174 -4.16 -15.45 4.81
C CYS A 174 -4.22 -13.93 4.84
N GLY A 175 -3.46 -13.29 3.96
CA GLY A 175 -3.50 -11.86 3.71
C GLY A 175 -4.20 -11.58 2.39
N LEU A 176 -5.10 -10.60 2.37
CA LEU A 176 -5.72 -10.07 1.15
C LEU A 176 -4.83 -8.96 0.61
N TYR A 177 -4.34 -9.13 -0.60
CA TYR A 177 -3.58 -8.09 -1.31
C TYR A 177 -4.53 -7.10 -2.01
N GLY A 178 -5.52 -7.60 -2.73
CA GLY A 178 -6.47 -6.78 -3.47
C GLY A 178 -7.43 -7.63 -4.30
N LEU A 179 -8.27 -6.92 -5.05
CA LEU A 179 -9.27 -7.52 -5.93
C LEU A 179 -9.12 -6.95 -7.34
N SER A 180 -9.19 -7.82 -8.34
CA SER A 180 -9.13 -7.40 -9.74
C SER A 180 -9.91 -8.38 -10.63
N PHE A 181 -10.75 -7.87 -11.53
CA PHE A 181 -11.56 -8.62 -12.51
C PHE A 181 -12.29 -9.84 -11.92
N GLY A 182 -12.91 -9.66 -10.74
CA GLY A 182 -13.69 -10.72 -10.09
C GLY A 182 -12.84 -11.76 -9.35
N LYS A 183 -11.57 -11.50 -9.10
CA LYS A 183 -10.67 -12.36 -8.32
C LYS A 183 -10.13 -11.62 -7.10
N ALA A 184 -9.95 -12.33 -5.99
CA ALA A 184 -9.16 -11.91 -4.85
C ALA A 184 -7.75 -12.49 -4.95
N TYR A 185 -6.73 -11.66 -4.69
CA TYR A 185 -5.32 -12.05 -4.71
C TYR A 185 -4.82 -12.11 -3.27
N LEU A 186 -4.21 -13.23 -2.93
CA LEU A 186 -3.98 -13.64 -1.55
C LEU A 186 -2.54 -14.10 -1.35
N THR A 187 -2.03 -13.88 -0.14
CA THR A 187 -0.82 -14.55 0.34
C THR A 187 -1.23 -15.47 1.49
N VAL A 188 -0.94 -16.74 1.39
CA VAL A 188 -1.22 -17.75 2.41
C VAL A 188 0.09 -18.10 3.11
N ALA A 189 0.07 -18.10 4.44
CA ALA A 189 1.15 -18.56 5.29
C ALA A 189 0.70 -19.77 6.08
N ARG A 190 1.52 -20.81 6.09
CA ARG A 190 1.38 -22.00 6.91
C ARG A 190 2.60 -22.11 7.82
N GLU A 191 2.38 -22.04 9.11
CA GLU A 191 3.44 -22.12 10.13
C GLU A 191 3.19 -23.36 10.98
N THR A 192 4.20 -24.19 11.18
CA THR A 192 4.14 -25.32 12.10
C THR A 192 5.09 -25.11 13.27
N PHE A 193 4.67 -25.57 14.42
CA PHE A 193 5.40 -25.37 15.66
C PHE A 193 5.81 -26.71 16.28
N ALA A 194 6.98 -26.74 16.91
CA ALA A 194 7.46 -27.87 17.70
C ALA A 194 7.88 -27.40 19.10
N MET A 195 7.77 -28.30 20.07
CA MET A 195 8.31 -28.07 21.40
C MET A 195 9.78 -28.44 21.42
N GLU A 196 10.65 -27.48 21.60
CA GLU A 196 12.10 -27.66 21.76
C GLU A 196 12.52 -27.06 23.09
N ASP A 197 13.12 -27.87 23.98
CA ASP A 197 13.56 -27.47 25.34
C ASP A 197 12.46 -26.82 26.21
N GLY A 198 11.19 -27.22 26.00
CA GLY A 198 10.04 -26.69 26.73
C GLY A 198 9.55 -25.33 26.24
N GLN A 199 10.06 -24.83 25.13
CA GLN A 199 9.58 -23.66 24.41
C GLN A 199 8.96 -24.06 23.08
N MET A 200 7.92 -23.33 22.65
CA MET A 200 7.33 -23.48 21.35
C MET A 200 8.18 -22.70 20.34
N GLU A 201 8.75 -23.39 19.37
CA GLU A 201 9.53 -22.80 18.30
C GLU A 201 8.91 -23.11 16.95
N THR A 202 9.04 -22.19 15.99
CA THR A 202 8.61 -22.44 14.61
C THR A 202 9.50 -23.52 13.99
N ALA A 203 8.88 -24.62 13.62
CA ALA A 203 9.56 -25.77 13.02
C ALA A 203 9.66 -25.64 11.51
N ASP A 204 8.60 -25.12 10.88
CA ASP A 204 8.52 -24.93 9.44
C ASP A 204 7.59 -23.78 9.08
N GLU A 205 7.91 -23.06 7.99
CA GLU A 205 7.12 -21.97 7.43
C GLU A 205 7.02 -22.16 5.93
N GLU A 206 5.82 -22.18 5.41
CA GLU A 206 5.53 -22.25 3.98
C GLU A 206 4.66 -21.04 3.61
N TYR A 207 5.01 -20.39 2.49
CA TYR A 207 4.25 -19.27 1.95
C TYR A 207 3.83 -19.57 0.52
N SER A 208 2.63 -19.14 0.15
CA SER A 208 2.20 -19.20 -1.25
C SER A 208 1.37 -17.96 -1.63
N LYS A 209 1.31 -17.69 -2.93
CA LYS A 209 0.41 -16.70 -3.51
C LYS A 209 -0.63 -17.41 -4.34
N CYS A 210 -1.89 -17.07 -4.09
CA CYS A 210 -3.01 -17.65 -4.82
C CYS A 210 -4.02 -16.57 -5.22
N SER A 211 -4.85 -16.92 -6.19
CA SER A 211 -6.06 -16.17 -6.53
C SER A 211 -7.29 -17.01 -6.18
N LEU A 212 -8.34 -16.33 -5.72
CA LEU A 212 -9.65 -16.90 -5.49
C LEU A 212 -10.63 -16.22 -6.44
N ASP A 213 -11.30 -16.99 -7.26
CA ASP A 213 -12.40 -16.53 -8.09
C ASP A 213 -13.65 -16.27 -7.22
N LEU A 214 -14.14 -15.04 -7.24
CA LEU A 214 -15.21 -14.59 -6.34
C LEU A 214 -16.59 -15.19 -6.68
N GLU A 215 -16.78 -15.66 -7.91
CA GLU A 215 -18.03 -16.25 -8.37
C GLU A 215 -18.06 -17.76 -8.12
N THR A 216 -16.97 -18.44 -8.43
CA THR A 216 -16.89 -19.93 -8.36
C THR A 216 -16.31 -20.44 -7.05
N GLY A 217 -15.56 -19.62 -6.32
CA GLY A 217 -14.80 -20.02 -5.13
C GLY A 217 -13.54 -20.85 -5.45
N GLU A 218 -13.16 -20.98 -6.73
CA GLU A 218 -11.96 -21.70 -7.14
C GLU A 218 -10.70 -20.97 -6.67
N ILE A 219 -9.82 -21.71 -5.99
CA ILE A 219 -8.52 -21.22 -5.56
C ILE A 219 -7.44 -21.79 -6.46
N VAL A 220 -6.63 -20.93 -7.05
CA VAL A 220 -5.49 -21.29 -7.89
C VAL A 220 -4.22 -20.72 -7.29
N GLU A 221 -3.32 -21.61 -6.88
CA GLU A 221 -1.97 -21.25 -6.48
C GLU A 221 -1.12 -20.98 -7.73
N TYR A 222 -0.45 -19.82 -7.78
CA TYR A 222 0.38 -19.42 -8.91
C TYR A 222 1.85 -19.17 -8.53
N MET A 223 2.17 -19.20 -7.23
CA MET A 223 3.53 -19.08 -6.73
C MET A 223 3.61 -19.71 -5.34
N ALA A 224 4.58 -20.58 -5.15
CA ALA A 224 4.91 -21.16 -3.85
C ALA A 224 6.29 -20.67 -3.40
N ASP A 225 6.50 -20.72 -2.10
CA ASP A 225 7.77 -20.41 -1.47
C ASP A 225 8.87 -21.37 -1.96
N GLU A 226 9.98 -20.77 -2.33
CA GLU A 226 11.21 -21.49 -2.57
C GLU A 226 12.25 -20.96 -1.56
N ASP A 227 12.68 -21.81 -0.64
CA ASP A 227 13.69 -21.47 0.37
C ASP A 227 13.31 -20.32 1.34
N GLY A 228 12.05 -20.20 1.73
CA GLY A 228 11.58 -19.20 2.72
C GLY A 228 11.38 -17.80 2.12
N TYR A 229 11.15 -17.68 0.82
CA TYR A 229 10.99 -16.39 0.16
C TYR A 229 9.91 -16.40 -0.94
N LEU A 230 9.12 -15.34 -0.95
CA LEU A 230 8.22 -15.01 -2.06
C LEU A 230 8.53 -13.62 -2.60
N PRO A 231 8.62 -13.43 -3.92
CA PRO A 231 8.71 -12.12 -4.54
C PRO A 231 7.57 -11.20 -4.11
N TYR A 232 7.88 -9.93 -3.90
CA TYR A 232 6.89 -8.94 -3.52
C TYR A 232 6.01 -8.59 -4.72
N MET A 233 4.69 -8.61 -4.55
CA MET A 233 3.74 -8.21 -5.60
C MET A 233 3.49 -6.72 -5.52
N HIS A 234 3.83 -5.99 -6.58
CA HIS A 234 3.59 -4.55 -6.70
C HIS A 234 2.17 -4.22 -7.15
N GLY A 235 1.62 -5.02 -8.06
CA GLY A 235 0.30 -4.77 -8.63
C GLY A 235 -0.21 -5.95 -9.42
N VAL A 236 -1.51 -5.94 -9.72
CA VAL A 236 -2.17 -6.94 -10.53
C VAL A 236 -3.27 -6.30 -11.36
N TRP A 237 -3.38 -6.71 -12.62
CA TRP A 237 -4.44 -6.29 -13.55
C TRP A 237 -4.88 -7.50 -14.37
N GLY A 238 -6.09 -7.97 -14.11
CA GLY A 238 -6.55 -9.24 -14.70
C GLY A 238 -5.62 -10.41 -14.37
N ASP A 239 -5.15 -11.12 -15.38
CA ASP A 239 -4.22 -12.22 -15.19
C ASP A 239 -2.73 -11.81 -15.17
N VAL A 240 -2.41 -10.52 -15.23
CA VAL A 240 -1.02 -10.02 -15.22
C VAL A 240 -0.71 -9.40 -13.87
N ALA A 241 0.35 -9.86 -13.22
CA ALA A 241 0.88 -9.25 -12.00
C ALA A 241 2.33 -8.82 -12.17
N VAL A 242 2.73 -7.77 -11.45
CA VAL A 242 4.11 -7.27 -11.41
C VAL A 242 4.74 -7.65 -10.09
N PHE A 243 5.91 -8.24 -10.15
CA PHE A 243 6.66 -8.73 -9.00
C PHE A 243 8.04 -8.08 -8.93
N GLN A 244 8.46 -7.78 -7.71
CA GLN A 244 9.84 -7.45 -7.37
C GLN A 244 10.47 -8.67 -6.70
N ASP A 245 11.55 -9.14 -7.30
CA ASP A 245 12.41 -10.17 -6.74
C ASP A 245 13.67 -9.52 -6.16
N TRP A 246 13.94 -9.76 -4.89
CA TRP A 246 15.11 -9.22 -4.19
C TRP A 246 16.30 -10.16 -4.26
N TYR A 247 16.07 -11.40 -4.64
CA TYR A 247 17.08 -12.45 -4.68
C TYR A 247 17.18 -13.10 -6.06
N ALA A 248 16.96 -12.30 -7.11
CA ALA A 248 17.17 -12.80 -8.46
C ALA A 248 18.62 -13.26 -8.65
N ASP A 249 18.81 -14.31 -9.44
CA ASP A 249 20.14 -14.80 -9.76
C ASP A 249 21.00 -13.69 -10.40
N ARG A 250 22.31 -13.74 -10.13
CA ARG A 250 23.25 -12.82 -10.75
C ARG A 250 23.34 -13.07 -12.26
N PRO A 251 23.82 -12.08 -13.06
CA PRO A 251 23.92 -12.22 -14.51
C PRO A 251 24.77 -13.41 -14.97
N ASP A 252 25.68 -13.88 -14.14
CA ASP A 252 26.52 -15.07 -14.40
C ASP A 252 25.86 -16.39 -14.00
N GLY A 253 24.60 -16.36 -13.53
CA GLY A 253 23.85 -17.50 -13.04
C GLY A 253 24.21 -17.94 -11.62
N THR A 254 25.01 -17.16 -10.88
CA THR A 254 25.32 -17.45 -9.48
C THR A 254 24.12 -17.06 -8.61
N PRO A 255 23.55 -17.99 -7.81
CA PRO A 255 22.43 -17.68 -6.92
C PRO A 255 22.81 -16.63 -5.89
N VAL A 256 21.86 -15.73 -5.59
CA VAL A 256 21.95 -14.82 -4.45
C VAL A 256 21.53 -15.58 -3.20
N LYS A 257 22.34 -15.48 -2.15
CA LYS A 257 22.02 -16.14 -0.87
C LYS A 257 20.91 -15.39 -0.15
N ARG A 258 19.96 -16.15 0.41
CA ARG A 258 18.79 -15.64 1.11
C ARG A 258 18.93 -15.64 2.64
N ASP A 259 20.15 -15.83 3.15
CA ASP A 259 20.43 -15.93 4.60
C ASP A 259 20.59 -14.58 5.32
N GLY A 260 20.35 -13.48 4.61
CA GLY A 260 20.39 -12.11 5.14
C GLY A 260 21.81 -11.56 5.36
N SER A 261 22.84 -12.23 4.85
CA SER A 261 24.24 -11.80 4.94
C SER A 261 24.77 -11.17 3.65
N GLU A 262 23.93 -10.98 2.64
CA GLU A 262 24.37 -10.76 1.28
C GLU A 262 23.74 -9.54 0.61
N ASP A 263 24.41 -9.08 -0.45
CA ASP A 263 23.91 -8.06 -1.35
C ASP A 263 22.63 -8.53 -2.06
N TYR A 264 21.61 -7.71 -2.03
CA TYR A 264 20.39 -7.94 -2.82
C TYR A 264 20.69 -7.79 -4.30
N ASN A 265 19.95 -8.56 -5.12
CA ASN A 265 20.03 -8.47 -6.57
C ASN A 265 18.60 -8.33 -7.12
N PHE A 266 18.20 -7.10 -7.40
CA PHE A 266 16.82 -6.74 -7.69
C PHE A 266 16.46 -7.03 -9.15
N ARG A 267 15.29 -7.61 -9.35
CA ARG A 267 14.63 -7.75 -10.65
C ARG A 267 13.17 -7.31 -10.53
N LEU A 268 12.69 -6.56 -11.50
CA LEU A 268 11.26 -6.31 -11.66
C LEU A 268 10.77 -7.06 -12.90
N TYR A 269 9.67 -7.81 -12.76
CA TYR A 269 9.11 -8.58 -13.86
C TYR A 269 7.58 -8.67 -13.76
N SER A 270 6.92 -8.81 -14.90
CA SER A 270 5.52 -9.20 -14.94
C SER A 270 5.39 -10.70 -15.17
N LYS A 271 4.32 -11.28 -14.62
CA LYS A 271 3.96 -12.69 -14.78
C LYS A 271 2.49 -12.79 -15.15
N ASN A 272 2.20 -13.57 -16.18
CA ASN A 272 0.84 -13.99 -16.45
C ASN A 272 0.50 -15.16 -15.51
N LEU A 273 -0.41 -14.91 -14.56
CA LEU A 273 -0.72 -15.83 -13.47
C LEU A 273 -1.41 -17.11 -13.95
N ARG A 274 -2.02 -17.10 -15.16
CA ARG A 274 -2.68 -18.26 -15.74
C ARG A 274 -1.72 -19.14 -16.57
N THR A 275 -0.81 -18.51 -17.33
CA THR A 275 0.10 -19.24 -18.23
C THR A 275 1.46 -19.48 -17.60
N GLY A 276 1.83 -18.71 -16.56
CA GLY A 276 3.16 -18.72 -15.95
C GLY A 276 4.21 -17.96 -16.75
N GLU A 277 3.85 -17.36 -17.89
CA GLU A 277 4.78 -16.60 -18.73
C GLU A 277 5.30 -15.35 -18.00
N GLU A 278 6.61 -15.20 -17.96
CA GLU A 278 7.29 -14.06 -17.33
C GLU A 278 7.90 -13.13 -18.40
N LYS A 279 7.88 -11.84 -18.08
CA LYS A 279 8.52 -10.80 -18.89
C LYS A 279 9.30 -9.86 -17.97
N THR A 280 10.61 -9.77 -18.18
CA THR A 280 11.47 -8.83 -17.44
C THR A 280 11.11 -7.40 -17.78
N ILE A 281 10.95 -6.56 -16.76
CA ILE A 281 10.72 -5.11 -16.85
C ILE A 281 12.03 -4.38 -16.55
N VAL A 282 12.72 -4.77 -15.46
CA VAL A 282 14.05 -4.27 -15.08
C VAL A 282 14.94 -5.46 -14.84
N ASP A 283 16.06 -5.51 -15.57
CA ASP A 283 17.05 -6.56 -15.43
C ASP A 283 17.94 -6.31 -14.20
N VAL A 284 18.50 -7.37 -13.65
CA VAL A 284 19.45 -7.34 -12.52
C VAL A 284 20.71 -6.50 -12.77
N THR A 285 21.03 -6.22 -14.03
CA THR A 285 22.17 -5.38 -14.42
C THR A 285 21.87 -3.89 -14.37
N GLU A 286 20.62 -3.54 -14.22
CA GLU A 286 20.14 -2.15 -14.16
C GLU A 286 20.15 -1.65 -12.71
N ASN A 287 20.39 -0.36 -12.52
CA ASN A 287 20.33 0.27 -11.21
C ASN A 287 18.87 0.57 -10.83
N PHE A 288 18.15 -0.48 -10.41
CA PHE A 288 16.77 -0.38 -9.95
C PHE A 288 16.70 0.25 -8.56
N ILE A 289 15.94 1.29 -8.44
CA ILE A 289 15.65 1.97 -7.16
C ILE A 289 14.37 1.38 -6.59
N TRP A 290 14.50 0.56 -5.57
CA TRP A 290 13.34 0.00 -4.88
C TRP A 290 12.70 1.03 -3.94
N THR A 291 11.42 0.90 -3.68
CA THR A 291 10.70 1.68 -2.67
C THR A 291 10.03 0.73 -1.68
N ALA A 292 9.95 1.16 -0.44
CA ALA A 292 9.18 0.48 0.59
C ALA A 292 7.70 0.90 0.58
N ASP A 293 7.32 1.89 -0.24
CA ASP A 293 5.96 2.36 -0.32
C ASP A 293 5.05 1.28 -0.94
N PRO A 294 3.94 0.91 -0.30
CA PRO A 294 3.01 -0.07 -0.85
C PRO A 294 2.21 0.47 -2.06
N HIS A 295 2.15 1.79 -2.23
CA HIS A 295 1.38 2.44 -3.28
C HIS A 295 2.19 2.63 -4.57
N VAL A 296 2.70 1.54 -5.12
CA VAL A 296 3.46 1.56 -6.39
C VAL A 296 2.63 1.16 -7.60
N SER A 297 1.35 0.86 -7.41
CA SER A 297 0.40 0.56 -8.49
C SER A 297 -0.92 1.29 -8.32
N TRP A 298 -1.49 1.70 -9.46
CA TRP A 298 -2.78 2.35 -9.55
C TRP A 298 -3.49 1.91 -10.85
N GLY A 299 -4.61 1.21 -10.72
CA GLY A 299 -5.26 0.58 -11.85
C GLY A 299 -4.34 -0.42 -12.56
N GLN A 300 -4.21 -0.28 -13.86
CA GLN A 300 -3.33 -1.10 -14.70
C GLN A 300 -1.85 -0.68 -14.67
N TYR A 301 -1.51 0.38 -13.96
CA TYR A 301 -0.19 0.97 -13.99
C TYR A 301 0.62 0.63 -12.74
N THR A 302 1.91 0.31 -12.96
CA THR A 302 2.91 0.15 -11.90
C THR A 302 4.06 1.13 -12.16
N VAL A 303 4.43 1.92 -11.14
CA VAL A 303 5.56 2.84 -11.22
C VAL A 303 6.84 2.17 -10.75
N TYR A 304 7.95 2.51 -11.39
CA TYR A 304 9.28 2.09 -10.98
C TYR A 304 10.34 3.10 -11.40
N GLN A 305 11.51 3.02 -10.78
CA GLN A 305 12.62 3.93 -11.06
C GLN A 305 13.91 3.14 -11.37
N VAL A 306 14.60 3.56 -12.43
CA VAL A 306 15.94 3.09 -12.78
C VAL A 306 16.83 4.32 -12.89
N ASP A 307 17.94 4.35 -12.15
CA ASP A 307 18.80 5.52 -12.00
C ASP A 307 17.97 6.76 -11.62
N ARG A 308 18.05 7.81 -12.46
CA ARG A 308 17.31 9.07 -12.28
C ARG A 308 15.99 9.13 -13.05
N SER A 309 15.60 8.04 -13.67
CA SER A 309 14.42 8.02 -14.56
C SER A 309 13.28 7.24 -13.94
N VAL A 310 12.11 7.85 -13.92
CA VAL A 310 10.85 7.28 -13.48
C VAL A 310 10.10 6.75 -14.68
N TYR A 311 9.59 5.56 -14.55
CA TYR A 311 8.85 4.84 -15.57
C TYR A 311 7.50 4.40 -15.05
N ILE A 312 6.57 4.24 -15.96
CA ILE A 312 5.31 3.54 -15.74
C ILE A 312 5.28 2.28 -16.59
N TYR A 313 4.90 1.18 -16.00
CA TYR A 313 4.60 -0.07 -16.69
C TYR A 313 3.09 -0.24 -16.77
N ASP A 314 2.58 -0.39 -17.99
CA ASP A 314 1.18 -0.68 -18.26
C ASP A 314 1.00 -2.21 -18.33
N MET A 315 0.30 -2.79 -17.35
CA MET A 315 0.07 -4.23 -17.26
C MET A 315 -0.86 -4.75 -18.36
N GLU A 316 -1.75 -3.92 -18.90
CA GLU A 316 -2.65 -4.32 -19.99
C GLU A 316 -1.90 -4.48 -21.31
N THR A 317 -1.09 -3.49 -21.67
CA THR A 317 -0.28 -3.53 -22.90
C THR A 317 1.07 -4.20 -22.71
N GLN A 318 1.47 -4.43 -21.47
CA GLN A 318 2.77 -4.95 -21.07
C GLN A 318 3.94 -4.15 -21.65
N THR A 319 3.83 -2.82 -21.59
CA THR A 319 4.85 -1.90 -22.09
C THR A 319 5.25 -0.89 -21.04
N SER A 320 6.51 -0.45 -21.11
CA SER A 320 7.05 0.61 -20.25
C SER A 320 7.12 1.93 -21.01
N LYS A 321 6.77 3.01 -20.32
CA LYS A 321 6.93 4.39 -20.77
C LYS A 321 7.74 5.17 -19.75
N LYS A 322 8.78 5.85 -20.23
CA LYS A 322 9.52 6.80 -19.39
C LYS A 322 8.66 8.06 -19.21
N LEU A 323 8.44 8.45 -17.95
CA LEU A 323 7.65 9.62 -17.60
C LEU A 323 8.53 10.84 -17.32
N PHE A 324 9.59 10.66 -16.52
CA PHE A 324 10.35 11.77 -15.97
C PHE A 324 11.82 11.39 -15.77
N THR A 325 12.70 12.39 -15.79
CA THR A 325 14.10 12.24 -15.38
C THR A 325 14.47 13.48 -14.58
N HIS A 326 14.83 13.28 -13.33
CA HIS A 326 15.33 14.38 -12.51
C HIS A 326 16.84 14.62 -12.75
N ASP A 327 17.29 15.82 -12.44
CA ASP A 327 18.67 16.28 -12.66
C ASP A 327 19.58 16.13 -11.43
N GLN A 328 19.03 15.63 -10.33
CA GLN A 328 19.70 15.56 -9.03
C GLN A 328 20.39 14.21 -8.82
N ASP A 329 21.59 14.23 -8.23
CA ASP A 329 22.28 13.05 -7.69
C ASP A 329 21.80 12.79 -6.26
N TRP A 330 20.63 12.22 -6.11
CA TRP A 330 20.05 11.93 -4.82
C TRP A 330 20.48 10.55 -4.33
N GLN A 331 20.64 10.44 -3.01
CA GLN A 331 20.96 9.16 -2.37
C GLN A 331 19.73 8.51 -1.75
N ASN A 332 18.67 9.28 -1.49
CA ASN A 332 17.44 8.80 -0.89
C ASN A 332 16.27 9.18 -1.80
N TYR A 333 15.57 8.17 -2.28
CA TYR A 333 14.38 8.34 -3.11
C TYR A 333 13.20 7.64 -2.46
N ASN A 334 12.02 8.22 -2.66
CA ASN A 334 10.78 7.50 -2.52
C ASN A 334 9.85 7.88 -3.68
N TYR A 335 9.04 6.95 -4.12
CA TYR A 335 8.07 7.19 -5.18
C TYR A 335 6.83 6.32 -4.95
N TRP A 336 5.68 6.87 -5.26
CA TRP A 336 4.40 6.17 -5.21
C TRP A 336 3.47 6.72 -6.28
N ILE A 337 2.33 6.05 -6.49
CA ILE A 337 1.32 6.47 -7.45
C ILE A 337 -0.05 6.52 -6.78
N MET A 338 -0.72 7.65 -6.88
CA MET A 338 -2.11 7.89 -6.46
C MET A 338 -2.76 8.89 -7.39
N ASP A 339 -4.07 8.83 -7.56
CA ASP A 339 -4.84 9.77 -8.39
C ASP A 339 -4.26 9.93 -9.81
N GLY A 340 -3.77 8.84 -10.41
CA GLY A 340 -3.14 8.91 -11.71
C GLY A 340 -1.85 9.74 -11.80
N HIS A 341 -1.25 10.11 -10.65
CA HIS A 341 0.00 10.85 -10.58
C HIS A 341 1.07 10.04 -9.86
N VAL A 342 2.27 10.04 -10.43
CA VAL A 342 3.45 9.52 -9.73
C VAL A 342 4.05 10.66 -8.91
N THR A 343 4.08 10.49 -7.60
CA THR A 343 4.85 11.37 -6.72
C THR A 343 6.26 10.83 -6.58
N VAL A 344 7.24 11.68 -6.79
CA VAL A 344 8.67 11.38 -6.60
C VAL A 344 9.22 12.38 -5.60
N ILE A 345 9.87 11.89 -4.57
CA ILE A 345 10.52 12.71 -3.56
C ILE A 345 11.97 12.24 -3.38
N GLY A 346 12.87 13.17 -3.25
CA GLY A 346 14.27 12.85 -2.96
C GLY A 346 15.12 14.07 -2.70
N GLY A 347 16.33 13.86 -2.22
CA GLY A 347 17.29 14.91 -1.95
C GLY A 347 18.30 14.57 -0.86
N ALA A 348 19.27 15.44 -0.65
CA ALA A 348 20.09 15.48 0.54
C ALA A 348 19.39 16.31 1.63
N GLU A 349 19.88 16.24 2.88
CA GLU A 349 19.23 16.83 4.06
C GLU A 349 18.72 18.27 3.90
N ASP A 350 19.38 19.11 3.08
CA ASP A 350 19.00 20.51 2.89
C ASP A 350 18.34 20.82 1.53
N THR A 351 18.14 19.80 0.66
CA THR A 351 17.73 20.03 -0.74
C THR A 351 16.66 19.06 -1.21
N CYS A 352 15.74 18.67 -0.34
CA CYS A 352 14.63 17.81 -0.72
C CYS A 352 13.76 18.52 -1.77
N ARG A 353 13.42 17.79 -2.83
CA ARG A 353 12.46 18.21 -3.86
C ARG A 353 11.43 17.12 -4.05
N ALA A 354 10.24 17.50 -4.43
CA ALA A 354 9.15 16.58 -4.71
C ALA A 354 8.40 17.01 -5.97
N TRP A 355 7.95 16.06 -6.77
CA TRP A 355 7.16 16.29 -7.97
C TRP A 355 6.00 15.32 -8.04
N ALA A 356 4.87 15.79 -8.54
CA ALA A 356 3.78 14.96 -9.03
C ALA A 356 3.80 14.97 -10.56
N ILE A 357 3.78 13.79 -11.17
CA ILE A 357 3.86 13.58 -12.61
C ILE A 357 2.58 12.87 -13.06
N ASP A 358 1.78 13.52 -13.89
CA ASP A 358 0.59 12.92 -14.50
C ASP A 358 1.00 11.77 -15.43
N ILE A 359 0.46 10.57 -15.21
CA ILE A 359 0.82 9.38 -16.01
C ILE A 359 0.24 9.40 -17.43
N MET A 360 -0.82 10.15 -17.67
CA MET A 360 -1.52 10.20 -18.95
C MET A 360 -0.80 11.14 -19.92
N ASP A 361 -0.55 12.38 -19.51
CA ASP A 361 0.05 13.38 -20.41
C ASP A 361 1.52 13.72 -20.06
N GLY A 362 2.01 13.33 -18.90
CA GLY A 362 3.39 13.55 -18.46
C GLY A 362 3.64 14.97 -17.94
N SER A 363 2.57 15.74 -17.67
CA SER A 363 2.72 17.06 -17.02
C SER A 363 3.32 16.90 -15.61
N VAL A 364 4.11 17.90 -15.19
CA VAL A 364 4.86 17.84 -13.95
C VAL A 364 4.54 19.05 -13.10
N VAL A 365 4.21 18.81 -11.86
CA VAL A 365 4.01 19.84 -10.83
C VAL A 365 5.04 19.64 -9.73
N GLU A 366 5.75 20.69 -9.36
CA GLU A 366 6.65 20.67 -8.20
C GLU A 366 5.83 20.92 -6.94
N LEU A 367 5.94 19.98 -5.98
CA LEU A 367 5.24 20.03 -4.70
C LEU A 367 6.09 20.77 -3.66
N ALA A 368 5.46 21.49 -2.75
CA ALA A 368 6.16 22.16 -1.67
C ALA A 368 6.77 21.16 -0.69
N THR A 369 7.95 21.50 -0.21
CA THR A 369 8.67 20.76 0.83
C THR A 369 8.69 21.56 2.13
N HIS A 370 8.79 20.84 3.24
CA HIS A 370 8.92 21.43 4.57
C HIS A 370 10.40 21.51 4.95
N GLU A 371 10.87 22.74 5.21
CA GLU A 371 12.27 23.01 5.61
C GLU A 371 13.35 22.38 4.69
N GLY A 372 12.96 22.00 3.46
CA GLY A 372 13.85 21.37 2.48
C GLY A 372 14.24 19.91 2.78
N ILE A 373 13.61 19.27 3.78
CA ILE A 373 13.96 17.90 4.20
C ILE A 373 12.89 16.84 3.90
N SER A 374 11.65 17.26 3.69
CA SER A 374 10.54 16.35 3.38
C SER A 374 9.46 17.05 2.58
N ILE A 375 8.59 16.29 1.92
CA ILE A 375 7.35 16.84 1.37
C ILE A 375 6.50 17.45 2.48
N ALA A 376 5.88 18.61 2.23
CA ALA A 376 5.09 19.30 3.24
C ALA A 376 3.85 18.51 3.69
N PHE A 377 3.24 17.75 2.79
CA PHE A 377 2.16 16.82 3.09
C PHE A 377 2.46 15.45 2.44
N SER A 378 2.64 14.42 3.23
CA SER A 378 2.83 13.05 2.74
C SER A 378 1.47 12.38 2.62
N ALA A 379 0.98 12.23 1.39
CA ALA A 379 -0.25 11.51 1.10
C ALA A 379 -0.02 10.00 1.25
N HIS A 380 -0.90 9.33 2.00
CA HIS A 380 -0.82 7.89 2.24
C HIS A 380 -2.03 7.14 1.67
N TYR A 381 -3.17 7.80 1.59
CA TYR A 381 -4.41 7.22 1.10
C TYR A 381 -5.15 8.19 0.22
N GLU A 382 -5.81 7.66 -0.78
CA GLU A 382 -6.72 8.35 -1.69
C GLU A 382 -8.17 8.12 -1.24
N CYS A 383 -8.96 9.21 -1.18
CA CYS A 383 -10.31 9.18 -0.64
C CYS A 383 -11.18 10.16 -1.42
N GLY A 384 -11.85 9.69 -2.47
CA GLY A 384 -12.63 10.58 -3.35
C GLY A 384 -11.80 11.76 -3.87
N ASP A 385 -12.24 12.98 -3.57
CA ASP A 385 -11.56 14.22 -3.96
C ASP A 385 -10.46 14.67 -2.96
N TYR A 386 -10.09 13.79 -2.00
CA TYR A 386 -9.16 14.11 -0.93
C TYR A 386 -8.00 13.12 -0.88
N PHE A 387 -6.89 13.57 -0.30
CA PHE A 387 -5.85 12.71 0.24
C PHE A 387 -5.88 12.71 1.77
N ILE A 388 -5.51 11.56 2.33
CA ILE A 388 -5.25 11.39 3.76
C ILE A 388 -3.76 11.17 3.94
N GLY A 389 -3.16 11.83 4.91
CA GLY A 389 -1.73 11.70 5.12
C GLY A 389 -1.22 12.42 6.35
N LEU A 390 0.07 12.67 6.37
CA LEU A 390 0.76 13.34 7.46
C LEU A 390 1.23 14.72 7.02
N LEU A 391 1.00 15.71 7.87
CA LEU A 391 1.52 17.08 7.70
C LEU A 391 2.93 17.15 8.30
N ALA A 392 3.91 17.57 7.52
CA ALA A 392 5.28 17.72 7.98
C ALA A 392 5.36 18.77 9.09
N GLY A 393 6.16 18.49 10.13
CA GLY A 393 6.29 19.36 11.31
C GLY A 393 5.14 19.23 12.31
N SER A 394 4.08 18.50 12.04
CA SER A 394 3.06 18.18 13.03
C SER A 394 3.65 17.33 14.15
N ARG A 395 3.27 17.63 15.40
CA ARG A 395 3.72 16.87 16.59
C ARG A 395 2.80 15.74 16.98
N ASP A 396 1.64 15.66 16.36
CA ASP A 396 0.68 14.60 16.59
C ASP A 396 0.76 13.55 15.48
N SER A 397 0.32 12.35 15.79
CA SER A 397 0.20 11.23 14.86
C SER A 397 -1.17 11.19 14.18
N ASN A 398 -1.90 12.32 14.18
CA ASN A 398 -3.22 12.37 13.58
C ASN A 398 -3.10 12.39 12.06
N ASN A 399 -4.01 11.71 11.40
CA ASN A 399 -4.15 11.85 9.96
C ASN A 399 -4.81 13.20 9.63
N TYR A 400 -4.24 13.82 8.65
CA TYR A 400 -4.74 15.07 8.07
C TYR A 400 -5.37 14.79 6.72
N TYR A 401 -6.27 15.68 6.31
CA TYR A 401 -6.97 15.64 5.03
C TYR A 401 -6.67 16.89 4.26
N ILE A 402 -6.48 16.74 2.94
CA ILE A 402 -6.31 17.84 2.01
C ILE A 402 -7.08 17.51 0.73
N SER A 403 -7.71 18.51 0.11
CA SER A 403 -8.28 18.29 -1.22
C SER A 403 -7.16 17.98 -2.23
N LYS A 404 -7.42 17.16 -3.23
CA LYS A 404 -6.46 16.86 -4.31
C LYS A 404 -6.01 18.15 -5.00
N GLU A 405 -6.94 19.07 -5.24
CA GLU A 405 -6.66 20.40 -5.82
C GLU A 405 -5.67 21.19 -4.96
N ASP A 406 -5.93 21.34 -3.65
CA ASP A 406 -5.04 22.05 -2.74
C ASP A 406 -3.67 21.39 -2.63
N TYR A 407 -3.63 20.06 -2.61
CA TYR A 407 -2.39 19.28 -2.56
C TYR A 407 -1.46 19.61 -3.75
N TYR A 408 -1.98 19.51 -4.96
CA TYR A 408 -1.19 19.76 -6.16
C TYR A 408 -0.80 21.24 -6.34
N HIS A 409 -1.60 22.16 -5.80
CA HIS A 409 -1.25 23.58 -5.74
C HIS A 409 -0.39 23.96 -4.54
N SER A 410 -0.02 22.97 -3.71
CA SER A 410 0.72 23.20 -2.46
C SER A 410 0.05 24.21 -1.51
N ASN A 411 -1.28 24.27 -1.51
CA ASN A 411 -2.10 25.13 -0.66
C ASN A 411 -2.46 24.39 0.65
N PHE A 412 -1.55 24.43 1.63
CA PHE A 412 -1.73 23.68 2.88
C PHE A 412 -2.61 24.41 3.91
N ASP A 413 -3.12 25.60 3.61
CA ASP A 413 -4.13 26.28 4.45
C ASP A 413 -5.48 25.52 4.47
N GLY A 414 -5.72 24.67 3.44
CA GLY A 414 -6.87 23.80 3.32
C GLY A 414 -6.80 22.49 4.12
N VAL A 415 -5.67 22.22 4.80
CA VAL A 415 -5.48 20.98 5.59
C VAL A 415 -6.39 21.01 6.82
N PHE A 416 -7.05 19.87 7.10
CA PHE A 416 -7.90 19.69 8.29
C PHE A 416 -7.75 18.26 8.85
N HIS A 417 -8.24 18.01 10.09
CA HIS A 417 -8.27 16.72 10.78
C HIS A 417 -9.60 16.47 11.48
#